data_a52dca8b2460c4097583bac1e0044aba
#
_entry.id   a52dca8b2460c4097583bac1e0044aba
#
_cell.length_a   1.000
_cell.length_b   1.000
_cell.length_c   1.000
_cell.angle_alpha   90.00
_cell.angle_beta   90.00
_cell.angle_gamma   90.00
#
_symmetry.space_group_name_H-M   'P 1'
#
loop_
_entity.id
_entity.type
_entity.pdbx_description
1 polymer ?
#
loop_
_entity_poly.entity_id
_entity_poly.type
_entity_poly.pdbx_seq_one_letter_code
_entity_poly.pdbx_strand_id
1 'polypeptide(L)'
;MSDTAPENEAALDPEALRSHAEHLERELEHVRQMAQKSIIWADLTVEAVKAGMVDLDGLKLLDLGDVRLNDDGHVVGASTLMTHLRQTKPWLFGGLSSSNPLRPPPAPQPRQKLASEMSDDEYRAARALIVKRHV
;
A
#
# COMPACT_ATOMS: atom_id res chain seq x y z
N MET A 1 -19.81 -59.01 18.62
CA MET A 1 -20.62 -58.50 17.52
C MET A 1 -20.49 -57.02 17.46
N SER A 2 -20.04 -56.59 16.37
CA SER A 2 -19.70 -55.17 16.17
C SER A 2 -20.95 -54.33 15.99
N ASP A 3 -21.16 -53.42 16.88
CA ASP A 3 -22.25 -52.44 16.82
C ASP A 3 -21.90 -51.16 16.08
N THR A 4 -20.89 -51.24 15.18
CA THR A 4 -20.46 -50.10 14.39
C THR A 4 -21.29 -49.84 13.15
N ALA A 5 -22.22 -50.74 12.82
CA ALA A 5 -23.05 -50.62 11.64
C ALA A 5 -23.99 -49.39 11.60
N PRO A 6 -24.60 -48.93 12.71
CA PRO A 6 -25.52 -47.79 12.66
C PRO A 6 -24.84 -46.47 12.31
N GLU A 7 -23.63 -46.24 12.75
CA GLU A 7 -22.87 -45.03 12.40
C GLU A 7 -22.50 -44.99 10.94
N ASN A 8 -22.10 -46.12 10.37
CA ASN A 8 -21.80 -46.24 8.96
C ASN A 8 -23.05 -46.08 8.07
N GLU A 9 -24.20 -46.56 8.50
CA GLU A 9 -25.43 -46.41 7.75
C GLU A 9 -25.89 -44.94 7.70
N ALA A 10 -25.76 -44.21 8.81
CA ALA A 10 -26.04 -42.76 8.85
C ALA A 10 -25.09 -41.97 7.95
N ALA A 11 -23.81 -42.38 7.88
CA ALA A 11 -22.81 -41.74 7.00
C ALA A 11 -23.03 -42.07 5.52
N LEU A 12 -23.76 -43.16 5.18
CA LEU A 12 -24.07 -43.61 3.84
C LEU A 12 -25.43 -43.10 3.32
N ASP A 13 -26.18 -42.29 4.09
CA ASP A 13 -27.41 -41.68 3.61
C ASP A 13 -27.10 -40.77 2.40
N PRO A 14 -27.71 -41.05 1.21
CA PRO A 14 -27.42 -40.30 0.00
C PRO A 14 -27.69 -38.80 0.11
N GLU A 15 -28.71 -38.40 0.84
CA GLU A 15 -29.02 -36.98 1.04
C GLU A 15 -28.02 -36.30 1.95
N ALA A 16 -27.62 -36.97 3.03
CA ALA A 16 -26.59 -36.46 3.94
C ALA A 16 -25.24 -36.35 3.24
N LEU A 17 -24.84 -37.34 2.44
CA LEU A 17 -23.63 -37.33 1.65
C LEU A 17 -23.62 -36.19 0.61
N ARG A 18 -24.76 -36.01 -0.06
CA ARG A 18 -24.91 -34.96 -1.06
C ARG A 18 -24.80 -33.57 -0.43
N SER A 19 -25.49 -33.35 0.67
CA SER A 19 -25.41 -32.12 1.45
C SER A 19 -24.01 -31.84 1.95
N HIS A 20 -23.31 -32.87 2.44
CA HIS A 20 -21.93 -32.77 2.90
C HIS A 20 -20.97 -32.46 1.75
N ALA A 21 -21.14 -33.10 0.59
CA ALA A 21 -20.36 -32.84 -0.61
C ALA A 21 -20.54 -31.39 -1.08
N GLU A 22 -21.76 -30.89 -1.13
CA GLU A 22 -22.05 -29.49 -1.49
C GLU A 22 -21.44 -28.49 -0.51
N HIS A 23 -21.44 -28.84 0.77
CA HIS A 23 -20.82 -28.01 1.79
C HIS A 23 -19.30 -27.95 1.60
N LEU A 24 -18.66 -29.09 1.39
CA LEU A 24 -17.23 -29.18 1.11
C LEU A 24 -16.82 -28.44 -0.17
N GLU A 25 -17.62 -28.54 -1.23
CA GLU A 25 -17.39 -27.82 -2.47
C GLU A 25 -17.42 -26.30 -2.26
N ARG A 26 -18.38 -25.81 -1.49
CA ARG A 26 -18.47 -24.39 -1.12
C ARG A 26 -17.29 -23.93 -0.26
N GLU A 27 -16.88 -24.76 0.69
CA GLU A 27 -15.69 -24.46 1.49
C GLU A 27 -14.42 -24.45 0.65
N LEU A 28 -14.25 -25.41 -0.26
CA LEU A 28 -13.12 -25.43 -1.18
C LEU A 28 -13.08 -24.20 -2.07
N GLU A 29 -14.20 -23.81 -2.62
CA GLU A 29 -14.29 -22.62 -3.46
C GLU A 29 -13.95 -21.36 -2.65
N HIS A 30 -14.46 -21.27 -1.43
CA HIS A 30 -14.15 -20.16 -0.52
C HIS A 30 -12.65 -20.08 -0.21
N VAL A 31 -12.04 -21.22 0.15
CA VAL A 31 -10.60 -21.29 0.44
C VAL A 31 -9.77 -20.96 -0.80
N ARG A 32 -10.16 -21.44 -1.98
CA ARG A 32 -9.49 -21.08 -3.24
C ARG A 32 -9.53 -19.58 -3.51
N GLN A 33 -10.68 -18.95 -3.35
CA GLN A 33 -10.83 -17.51 -3.54
C GLN A 33 -9.99 -16.73 -2.54
N MET A 34 -9.97 -17.16 -1.29
CA MET A 34 -9.13 -16.53 -0.26
C MET A 34 -7.64 -16.67 -0.58
N ALA A 35 -7.22 -17.85 -1.00
CA ALA A 35 -5.84 -18.12 -1.40
C ALA A 35 -5.43 -17.28 -2.62
N GLN A 36 -6.27 -17.21 -3.64
CA GLN A 36 -6.01 -16.38 -4.83
C GLN A 36 -5.89 -14.89 -4.47
N LYS A 37 -6.79 -14.37 -3.66
CA LYS A 37 -6.71 -12.99 -3.16
C LYS A 37 -5.44 -12.74 -2.38
N SER A 38 -5.03 -13.67 -1.54
CA SER A 38 -3.80 -13.57 -0.77
C SER A 38 -2.56 -13.52 -1.66
N ILE A 39 -2.50 -14.35 -2.69
CA ILE A 39 -1.39 -14.37 -3.65
C ILE A 39 -1.35 -13.07 -4.45
N ILE A 40 -2.48 -12.63 -4.96
CA ILE A 40 -2.60 -11.36 -5.69
C ILE A 40 -2.16 -10.20 -4.82
N TRP A 41 -2.61 -10.17 -3.57
CA TRP A 41 -2.25 -9.13 -2.61
C TRP A 41 -0.75 -9.10 -2.32
N ALA A 42 -0.14 -10.26 -2.10
CA ALA A 42 1.29 -10.38 -1.86
C ALA A 42 2.11 -9.86 -3.05
N ASP A 43 1.75 -10.24 -4.25
CA ASP A 43 2.43 -9.83 -5.48
C ASP A 43 2.26 -8.32 -5.75
N LEU A 44 1.05 -7.81 -5.56
CA LEU A 44 0.78 -6.37 -5.63
C LEU A 44 1.61 -5.57 -4.65
N THR A 45 1.76 -6.06 -3.43
CA THR A 45 2.60 -5.42 -2.42
C THR A 45 4.06 -5.36 -2.87
N VAL A 46 4.57 -6.46 -3.43
CA VAL A 46 5.94 -6.51 -3.97
C VAL A 46 6.11 -5.52 -5.12
N GLU A 47 5.18 -5.50 -6.07
CA GLU A 47 5.23 -4.59 -7.21
C GLU A 47 5.09 -3.12 -6.78
N ALA A 48 4.26 -2.85 -5.78
CA ALA A 48 4.11 -1.52 -5.21
C ALA A 48 5.41 -1.02 -4.57
N VAL A 49 6.08 -1.87 -3.81
CA VAL A 49 7.39 -1.54 -3.21
C VAL A 49 8.45 -1.31 -4.29
N LYS A 50 8.51 -2.16 -5.32
CA LYS A 50 9.40 -1.96 -6.47
C LYS A 50 9.13 -0.66 -7.21
N ALA A 51 7.87 -0.28 -7.34
CA ALA A 51 7.47 0.97 -7.98
C ALA A 51 7.74 2.22 -7.13
N GLY A 52 8.10 2.04 -5.85
CA GLY A 52 8.39 3.13 -4.93
C GLY A 52 7.15 3.69 -4.22
N MET A 53 6.09 2.90 -4.08
CA MET A 53 4.89 3.31 -3.34
C MET A 53 5.23 3.50 -1.86
N VAL A 54 4.86 4.64 -1.33
CA VAL A 54 5.10 5.01 0.07
C VAL A 54 3.93 4.60 0.96
N ASP A 55 2.73 4.73 0.43
CA ASP A 55 1.50 4.37 1.17
C ASP A 55 0.90 3.07 0.61
N LEU A 56 1.26 1.95 1.24
CA LEU A 56 0.74 0.64 0.88
C LEU A 56 -0.72 0.43 1.27
N ASP A 57 -1.23 1.19 2.24
CA ASP A 57 -2.64 1.12 2.61
C ASP A 57 -3.55 1.62 1.48
N GLY A 58 -3.04 2.47 0.62
CA GLY A 58 -3.73 2.89 -0.59
C GLY A 58 -4.10 1.74 -1.52
N LEU A 59 -3.37 0.61 -1.47
CA LEU A 59 -3.70 -0.58 -2.25
C LEU A 59 -5.06 -1.18 -1.89
N LYS A 60 -5.49 -1.03 -0.65
CA LYS A 60 -6.79 -1.56 -0.17
C LYS A 60 -7.98 -0.87 -0.82
N LEU A 61 -7.78 0.32 -1.34
CA LEU A 61 -8.81 1.13 -1.97
C LEU A 61 -8.89 0.92 -3.49
N LEU A 62 -8.03 0.08 -4.03
CA LEU A 62 -7.93 -0.15 -5.46
C LEU A 62 -8.93 -1.19 -5.93
N ASP A 63 -9.44 -0.97 -7.13
CA ASP A 63 -10.15 -2.01 -7.86
C ASP A 63 -9.15 -2.96 -8.49
N LEU A 64 -9.19 -4.21 -8.04
CA LEU A 64 -8.31 -5.28 -8.51
C LEU A 64 -8.92 -6.10 -9.65
N GLY A 65 -9.97 -5.58 -10.29
CA GLY A 65 -10.68 -6.30 -11.35
C GLY A 65 -9.81 -6.67 -12.54
N ASP A 66 -8.78 -5.89 -12.83
CA ASP A 66 -7.85 -6.13 -13.93
C ASP A 66 -6.66 -7.02 -13.55
N VAL A 67 -6.50 -7.31 -12.27
CA VAL A 67 -5.43 -8.16 -11.76
C VAL A 67 -5.94 -9.58 -11.62
N ARG A 68 -5.28 -10.50 -12.27
CA ARG A 68 -5.69 -11.92 -12.34
C ARG A 68 -4.52 -12.83 -12.03
N LEU A 69 -4.87 -13.99 -11.50
CA LEU A 69 -3.94 -15.10 -11.40
C LEU A 69 -4.06 -15.95 -12.66
N ASN A 70 -2.94 -16.21 -13.35
CA ASN A 70 -2.93 -17.10 -14.50
C ASN A 70 -2.90 -18.57 -14.05
N ASP A 71 -2.98 -19.50 -15.02
CA ASP A 71 -2.98 -20.92 -14.75
C ASP A 71 -1.67 -21.43 -14.11
N ASP A 72 -0.57 -20.71 -14.33
CA ASP A 72 0.74 -21.01 -13.74
C ASP A 72 0.90 -20.50 -12.31
N GLY A 73 -0.10 -19.83 -11.77
CA GLY A 73 -0.05 -19.24 -10.44
C GLY A 73 0.66 -17.90 -10.36
N HIS A 74 0.96 -17.26 -11.48
CA HIS A 74 1.54 -15.92 -11.55
C HIS A 74 0.47 -14.85 -11.65
N VAL A 75 0.72 -13.72 -11.01
CA VAL A 75 -0.18 -12.55 -11.06
C VAL A 75 0.09 -11.76 -12.33
N VAL A 76 -0.97 -11.50 -13.10
CA VAL A 76 -0.93 -10.73 -14.34
C VAL A 76 -1.67 -9.41 -14.14
N GLY A 77 -1.12 -8.34 -14.65
CA GLY A 77 -1.73 -7.01 -14.59
C GLY A 77 -1.25 -6.13 -13.44
N ALA A 78 -0.45 -6.65 -12.50
CA ALA A 78 0.06 -5.89 -11.37
C ALA A 78 0.96 -4.73 -11.80
N SER A 79 1.89 -4.95 -12.69
CA SER A 79 2.79 -3.89 -13.20
C SER A 79 2.06 -2.83 -14.00
N THR A 80 1.07 -3.23 -14.81
CA THR A 80 0.21 -2.31 -15.54
C THR A 80 -0.62 -1.44 -14.60
N LEU A 81 -1.17 -2.05 -13.55
CA LEU A 81 -1.90 -1.33 -12.51
C LEU A 81 -1.00 -0.30 -11.82
N MET A 82 0.23 -0.67 -11.48
CA MET A 82 1.20 0.26 -10.87
C MET A 82 1.53 1.44 -11.79
N THR A 83 1.72 1.19 -13.08
CA THR A 83 1.95 2.25 -14.06
C THR A 83 0.75 3.20 -14.16
N HIS A 84 -0.46 2.66 -14.19
CA HIS A 84 -1.68 3.46 -14.22
C HIS A 84 -1.84 4.29 -12.94
N LEU A 85 -1.59 3.70 -11.78
CA LEU A 85 -1.64 4.41 -10.51
C LEU A 85 -0.62 5.54 -10.42
N ARG A 86 0.58 5.33 -10.93
CA ARG A 86 1.60 6.37 -10.96
C ARG A 86 1.16 7.58 -11.79
N GLN A 87 0.38 7.36 -12.81
CA GLN A 87 -0.18 8.44 -13.64
C GLN A 87 -1.38 9.12 -12.99
N THR A 88 -2.27 8.34 -12.38
CA THR A 88 -3.53 8.85 -11.82
C THR A 88 -3.41 9.33 -10.39
N LYS A 89 -2.55 8.71 -9.61
CA LYS A 89 -2.36 8.97 -8.17
C LYS A 89 -0.87 9.08 -7.81
N PRO A 90 -0.15 10.07 -8.34
CA PRO A 90 1.29 10.18 -8.13
C PRO A 90 1.69 10.37 -6.67
N TRP A 91 0.80 10.87 -5.82
CA TRP A 91 1.06 11.05 -4.40
C TRP A 91 1.29 9.75 -3.62
N LEU A 92 0.79 8.62 -4.11
CA LEU A 92 1.02 7.32 -3.49
C LEU A 92 2.48 6.86 -3.61
N PHE A 93 3.22 7.42 -4.58
CA PHE A 93 4.62 7.06 -4.87
C PHE A 93 5.64 8.06 -4.32
N GLY A 94 5.26 8.85 -3.33
CA GLY A 94 6.16 9.82 -2.71
C GLY A 94 6.65 10.94 -3.66
N GLY A 95 6.08 11.02 -4.83
CA GLY A 95 6.45 11.96 -5.89
C GLY A 95 6.03 13.41 -5.65
N LEU A 96 5.68 13.75 -4.43
CA LEU A 96 5.42 15.14 -4.04
C LEU A 96 6.66 15.88 -3.58
N SER A 97 7.83 15.26 -3.59
CA SER A 97 9.00 16.09 -3.77
C SER A 97 8.84 16.69 -5.16
N SER A 98 8.32 17.87 -5.20
CA SER A 98 8.31 18.69 -6.39
C SER A 98 9.74 19.07 -6.74
N SER A 99 10.51 18.08 -7.09
CA SER A 99 11.66 18.27 -7.92
C SER A 99 11.09 18.53 -9.32
N ASN A 100 10.42 19.67 -9.44
CA ASN A 100 10.27 20.28 -10.73
C ASN A 100 11.72 20.50 -11.21
N PRO A 101 12.22 19.72 -12.17
CA PRO A 101 13.60 19.87 -12.62
C PRO A 101 13.87 21.25 -13.22
N LEU A 102 12.83 22.04 -13.41
CA LEU A 102 12.88 23.41 -13.90
C LEU A 102 12.89 24.44 -12.76
N ARG A 103 12.70 24.05 -11.51
CA ARG A 103 12.83 24.96 -10.38
C ARG A 103 14.21 24.81 -9.78
N PRO A 104 15.08 25.82 -9.89
CA PRO A 104 16.36 25.76 -9.22
C PRO A 104 16.12 25.58 -7.71
N PRO A 105 16.96 24.82 -6.99
CA PRO A 105 16.85 24.71 -5.57
C PRO A 105 16.84 26.13 -4.96
N PRO A 106 16.03 26.39 -3.92
CA PRO A 106 16.05 27.67 -3.26
C PRO A 106 17.49 27.96 -2.86
N ALA A 107 17.98 29.16 -3.19
CA ALA A 107 19.30 29.59 -2.79
C ALA A 107 19.46 29.38 -1.27
N PRO A 108 20.59 28.86 -0.79
CA PRO A 108 20.79 28.71 0.63
C PRO A 108 20.57 30.07 1.30
N GLN A 109 19.64 30.13 2.22
CA GLN A 109 19.40 31.35 2.97
C GLN A 109 20.70 31.73 3.67
N PRO A 110 21.12 32.99 3.59
CA PRO A 110 22.29 33.41 4.31
C PRO A 110 22.09 33.09 5.80
N ARG A 111 23.02 32.34 6.36
CA ARG A 111 23.02 32.01 7.77
C ARG A 111 22.95 33.32 8.58
N GLN A 112 21.95 33.43 9.44
CA GLN A 112 21.90 34.54 10.36
C GLN A 112 23.13 34.47 11.27
N LYS A 113 23.90 35.57 11.31
CA LYS A 113 25.04 35.64 12.21
C LYS A 113 24.56 35.61 13.66
N LEU A 114 25.21 34.79 14.47
CA LEU A 114 25.00 34.85 15.93
C LEU A 114 25.43 36.19 16.48
N ALA A 115 24.80 36.62 17.57
CA ALA A 115 25.14 37.91 18.21
C ALA A 115 26.64 38.03 18.59
N SER A 116 27.28 36.89 18.90
CA SER A 116 28.73 36.80 19.16
C SER A 116 29.65 37.02 17.94
N GLU A 117 29.10 36.83 16.73
CA GLU A 117 29.80 36.99 15.48
C GLU A 117 29.59 38.35 14.83
N MET A 118 28.67 39.15 15.41
CA MET A 118 28.36 40.50 14.91
C MET A 118 29.31 41.52 15.49
N SER A 119 29.64 42.52 14.68
CA SER A 119 30.24 43.75 15.19
C SER A 119 29.24 44.56 16.04
N ASP A 120 29.71 45.47 16.88
CA ASP A 120 28.84 46.29 17.72
C ASP A 120 27.81 47.08 16.91
N ASP A 121 28.16 47.56 15.74
CA ASP A 121 27.29 48.30 14.84
C ASP A 121 26.22 47.36 14.21
N GLU A 122 26.62 46.16 13.77
CA GLU A 122 25.68 45.16 13.26
C GLU A 122 24.69 44.70 14.33
N TYR A 123 25.15 44.51 15.55
CA TYR A 123 24.31 44.12 16.68
C TYR A 123 23.30 45.21 17.02
N ARG A 124 23.71 46.46 17.05
CA ARG A 124 22.81 47.61 17.28
C ARG A 124 21.75 47.73 16.19
N ALA A 125 22.13 47.57 14.94
CA ALA A 125 21.21 47.57 13.79
C ALA A 125 20.18 46.43 13.88
N ALA A 126 20.62 45.21 14.17
CA ALA A 126 19.74 44.06 14.34
C ALA A 126 18.76 44.23 15.51
N ARG A 127 19.26 44.76 16.63
CA ARG A 127 18.42 45.04 17.83
C ARG A 127 17.38 46.12 17.55
N ALA A 128 17.74 47.17 16.83
CA ALA A 128 16.81 48.23 16.43
C ALA A 128 15.68 47.70 15.55
N LEU A 129 15.95 46.78 14.64
CA LEU A 129 14.94 46.12 13.80
C LEU A 129 13.99 45.24 14.60
N ILE A 130 14.48 44.54 15.61
CA ILE A 130 13.63 43.70 16.49
C ILE A 130 12.72 44.58 17.33
N VAL A 131 13.23 45.67 17.89
CA VAL A 131 12.44 46.63 18.69
C VAL A 131 11.36 47.30 17.84
N LYS A 132 11.64 47.67 16.60
CA LYS A 132 10.63 48.20 15.67
C LYS A 132 9.52 47.20 15.32
N ARG A 133 9.78 45.91 15.31
CA ARG A 133 8.78 44.87 15.04
C ARG A 133 7.79 44.67 16.17
N HIS A 134 8.13 45.01 17.38
CA HIS A 134 7.30 44.81 18.58
C HIS A 134 6.55 46.04 19.05
N VAL A 135 6.64 47.13 18.31
CA VAL A 135 5.86 48.37 18.60
C VAL A 135 4.60 48.43 17.68
#